data_da2e33a07159fd4e322c2521c59467b0
#
_entry.id   da2e33a07159fd4e322c2521c59467b0
#
_cell.length_a   1.000
_cell.length_b   1.000
_cell.length_c   1.000
_cell.angle_alpha   90.00
_cell.angle_beta   90.00
_cell.angle_gamma   90.00
#
_symmetry.space_group_name_H-M   'P 1'
#
loop_
_entity.id
_entity.type
_entity.pdbx_description
1 polymer ?
#
loop_
_entity_poly.entity_id
_entity_poly.type
_entity_poly.pdbx_seq_one_letter_code
_entity_poly.pdbx_strand_id
1 'polypeptide(L)'
;MRFDSVTFDLDGTMLDTVADLAEACRLMLEDVGAPPRSLAEIHSFVGKGMAVLVERCLTREHPPTAEQMHAAIESFKHHYTETNGRFAQIYPGVLEGLKAWKASGVKMGVVTNKPGMFTEALLERMGMSDYFDVIVSGDTTANKKPHPEPILHACEIFGVRPDRNLHIGD
;
A
#
# COMPACT_ATOMS: atom_id res chain seq x y z
N MET A 1 21.48 16.43 11.28
CA MET A 1 20.35 16.31 10.36
C MET A 1 19.08 16.86 11.01
N ARG A 2 18.09 17.37 10.24
CA ARG A 2 16.85 17.94 10.82
C ARG A 2 15.89 16.87 11.34
N PHE A 3 15.94 15.66 10.76
CA PHE A 3 15.07 14.53 11.10
C PHE A 3 15.90 13.34 11.61
N ASP A 4 15.32 12.55 12.50
CA ASP A 4 15.93 11.34 13.10
C ASP A 4 15.35 10.07 12.48
N SER A 5 14.19 10.18 11.82
CA SER A 5 13.56 9.10 11.05
C SER A 5 12.86 9.63 9.81
N VAL A 6 12.65 8.74 8.85
CA VAL A 6 11.84 8.98 7.66
C VAL A 6 10.92 7.77 7.43
N THR A 7 9.66 8.06 7.15
CA THR A 7 8.67 7.05 6.77
C THR A 7 8.16 7.33 5.37
N PHE A 8 7.88 6.28 4.61
CA PHE A 8 7.43 6.34 3.23
C PHE A 8 6.10 5.64 3.05
N ASP A 9 5.22 6.21 2.26
CA ASP A 9 4.13 5.43 1.65
C ASP A 9 4.70 4.52 0.55
N LEU A 10 3.92 3.54 0.12
CA LEU A 10 4.36 2.52 -0.82
C LEU A 10 3.73 2.72 -2.21
N ASP A 11 2.43 2.42 -2.33
CA ASP A 11 1.70 2.47 -3.60
C ASP A 11 1.55 3.94 -4.08
N GLY A 12 2.05 4.25 -5.27
CA GLY A 12 2.02 5.59 -5.85
C GLY A 12 3.11 6.54 -5.34
N THR A 13 3.91 6.13 -4.34
CA THR A 13 5.02 6.93 -3.79
C THR A 13 6.38 6.33 -4.13
N MET A 14 6.63 5.08 -3.75
CA MET A 14 7.86 4.37 -4.09
C MET A 14 7.69 3.45 -5.28
N LEU A 15 6.50 2.88 -5.44
CA LEU A 15 6.18 1.89 -6.47
C LEU A 15 4.93 2.29 -7.26
N ASP A 16 5.00 2.16 -8.59
CA ASP A 16 3.82 2.10 -9.44
C ASP A 16 3.26 0.68 -9.42
N THR A 17 2.18 0.47 -8.71
CA THR A 17 1.52 -0.83 -8.50
C THR A 17 0.16 -0.92 -9.19
N VAL A 18 -0.24 0.11 -9.92
CA VAL A 18 -1.59 0.21 -10.50
C VAL A 18 -1.90 -0.95 -11.43
N ALA A 19 -0.93 -1.40 -12.24
CA ALA A 19 -1.13 -2.51 -13.17
C ALA A 19 -1.40 -3.85 -12.44
N ASP A 20 -0.72 -4.12 -11.32
CA ASP A 20 -0.94 -5.30 -10.48
C ASP A 20 -2.35 -5.30 -9.88
N LEU A 21 -2.74 -4.14 -9.30
CA LEU A 21 -4.06 -3.95 -8.71
C LEU A 21 -5.17 -4.04 -9.76
N ALA A 22 -4.95 -3.47 -10.95
CA ALA A 22 -5.92 -3.52 -12.04
C ALA A 22 -6.18 -4.94 -12.52
N GLU A 23 -5.14 -5.75 -12.66
CA GLU A 23 -5.29 -7.15 -13.07
C GLU A 23 -6.03 -7.97 -12.00
N ALA A 24 -5.69 -7.80 -10.72
CA ALA A 24 -6.41 -8.45 -9.63
C ALA A 24 -7.89 -8.02 -9.58
N CYS A 25 -8.17 -6.72 -9.76
CA CYS A 25 -9.55 -6.22 -9.83
C CYS A 25 -10.31 -6.77 -11.03
N ARG A 26 -9.67 -6.88 -12.21
CA ARG A 26 -10.28 -7.46 -13.41
C ARG A 26 -10.72 -8.90 -13.18
N LEU A 27 -9.81 -9.73 -12.65
CA LEU A 27 -10.08 -11.13 -12.36
C LEU A 27 -11.16 -11.29 -11.28
N MET A 28 -11.09 -10.51 -10.21
CA MET A 28 -12.10 -10.48 -9.17
C MET A 28 -13.49 -10.13 -9.74
N LEU A 29 -13.59 -9.10 -10.61
CA LEU A 29 -14.85 -8.72 -11.22
C LEU A 29 -15.42 -9.80 -12.14
N GLU A 30 -14.58 -10.54 -12.87
CA GLU A 30 -14.98 -11.73 -13.63
C GLU A 30 -15.55 -12.83 -12.72
N ASP A 31 -14.86 -13.16 -11.62
CA ASP A 31 -15.31 -14.20 -10.69
C ASP A 31 -16.68 -13.90 -10.07
N VAL A 32 -16.94 -12.65 -9.71
CA VAL A 32 -18.22 -12.25 -9.10
C VAL A 32 -19.29 -11.85 -10.12
N GLY A 33 -19.00 -11.97 -11.43
CA GLY A 33 -19.95 -11.64 -12.50
C GLY A 33 -20.29 -10.15 -12.60
N ALA A 34 -19.39 -9.26 -12.15
CA ALA A 34 -19.59 -7.81 -12.19
C ALA A 34 -18.94 -7.19 -13.45
N PRO A 35 -19.51 -6.06 -13.97
CA PRO A 35 -18.95 -5.37 -15.13
C PRO A 35 -17.52 -4.87 -14.89
N PRO A 36 -16.67 -4.86 -15.92
CA PRO A 36 -15.27 -4.41 -15.78
C PRO A 36 -15.16 -2.92 -15.41
N ARG A 37 -14.01 -2.53 -14.86
CA ARG A 37 -13.58 -1.15 -14.64
C ARG A 37 -12.40 -0.83 -15.56
N SER A 38 -12.33 0.42 -16.00
CA SER A 38 -11.18 0.93 -16.73
C SER A 38 -9.97 1.09 -15.79
N LEU A 39 -8.77 1.08 -16.38
CA LEU A 39 -7.53 1.34 -15.64
C LEU A 39 -7.55 2.69 -14.92
N ALA A 40 -8.11 3.72 -15.56
CA ALA A 40 -8.23 5.07 -14.98
C ALA A 40 -9.15 5.10 -13.75
N GLU A 41 -10.28 4.36 -13.77
CA GLU A 41 -11.16 4.22 -12.60
C GLU A 41 -10.40 3.53 -11.46
N ILE A 42 -9.75 2.38 -11.73
CA ILE A 42 -9.01 1.64 -10.71
C ILE A 42 -7.90 2.48 -10.13
N HIS A 43 -7.14 3.21 -10.95
CA HIS A 43 -6.12 4.15 -10.48
C HIS A 43 -6.69 5.17 -9.48
N SER A 44 -7.88 5.72 -9.76
CA SER A 44 -8.54 6.68 -8.86
C SER A 44 -9.05 6.08 -7.54
N PHE A 45 -9.14 4.74 -7.46
CA PHE A 45 -9.62 4.02 -6.26
C PHE A 45 -8.50 3.63 -5.30
N VAL A 46 -7.25 3.65 -5.76
CA VAL A 46 -6.07 3.26 -4.98
C VAL A 46 -5.80 4.26 -3.84
N GLY A 47 -5.14 3.81 -2.78
CA GLY A 47 -4.64 4.63 -1.66
C GLY A 47 -5.43 4.48 -0.34
N LYS A 48 -6.70 4.09 -0.38
CA LYS A 48 -7.54 3.94 0.83
C LYS A 48 -7.62 2.51 1.40
N GLY A 49 -6.79 1.62 0.89
CA GLY A 49 -6.73 0.21 1.29
C GLY A 49 -7.65 -0.70 0.48
N MET A 50 -7.40 -2.02 0.62
CA MET A 50 -8.00 -3.07 -0.20
C MET A 50 -9.53 -3.08 -0.16
N ALA A 51 -10.14 -3.00 1.03
CA ALA A 51 -11.60 -3.07 1.15
C ALA A 51 -12.30 -1.93 0.41
N VAL A 52 -11.75 -0.71 0.49
CA VAL A 52 -12.29 0.45 -0.24
C VAL A 52 -12.09 0.32 -1.74
N LEU A 53 -10.96 -0.22 -2.20
CA LEU A 53 -10.71 -0.51 -3.61
C LEU A 53 -11.76 -1.48 -4.16
N VAL A 54 -11.98 -2.61 -3.48
CA VAL A 54 -12.97 -3.64 -3.87
C VAL A 54 -14.38 -3.06 -3.88
N GLU A 55 -14.78 -2.35 -2.82
CA GLU A 55 -16.07 -1.69 -2.73
C GLU A 55 -16.31 -0.74 -3.92
N ARG A 56 -15.35 0.11 -4.24
CA ARG A 56 -15.44 1.04 -5.38
C ARG A 56 -15.51 0.31 -6.73
N CYS A 57 -14.80 -0.80 -6.88
CA CYS A 57 -14.91 -1.63 -8.07
C CYS A 57 -16.33 -2.20 -8.24
N LEU A 58 -16.98 -2.61 -7.17
CA LEU A 58 -18.34 -3.16 -7.20
C LEU A 58 -19.44 -2.10 -7.27
N THR A 59 -19.25 -0.96 -6.61
CA THR A 59 -20.25 0.11 -6.52
C THR A 59 -20.60 0.66 -7.92
N ARG A 60 -21.87 0.61 -8.30
CA ARG A 60 -22.45 1.22 -9.49
C ARG A 60 -23.53 2.20 -9.08
N GLU A 61 -24.78 1.83 -9.23
CA GLU A 61 -25.94 2.61 -8.78
C GLU A 61 -26.17 2.46 -7.28
N HIS A 62 -25.84 1.28 -6.74
CA HIS A 62 -26.00 0.94 -5.33
C HIS A 62 -24.71 0.33 -4.75
N PRO A 63 -24.44 0.52 -3.44
CA PRO A 63 -23.33 -0.15 -2.79
C PRO A 63 -23.54 -1.68 -2.77
N PRO A 64 -22.44 -2.48 -2.78
CA PRO A 64 -22.54 -3.93 -2.69
C PRO A 64 -23.09 -4.38 -1.33
N THR A 65 -23.77 -5.53 -1.31
CA THR A 65 -24.17 -6.18 -0.06
C THR A 65 -22.97 -6.73 0.69
N ALA A 66 -23.12 -7.05 1.96
CA ALA A 66 -22.07 -7.68 2.77
C ALA A 66 -21.58 -9.01 2.18
N GLU A 67 -22.50 -9.81 1.61
CA GLU A 67 -22.17 -11.08 0.96
C GLU A 67 -21.34 -10.85 -0.32
N GLN A 68 -21.75 -9.89 -1.16
CA GLN A 68 -20.98 -9.50 -2.36
C GLN A 68 -19.59 -8.99 -2.01
N MET A 69 -19.48 -8.16 -0.96
CA MET A 69 -18.19 -7.67 -0.48
C MET A 69 -17.29 -8.80 0.00
N HIS A 70 -17.83 -9.75 0.77
CA HIS A 70 -17.07 -10.88 1.27
C HIS A 70 -16.52 -11.73 0.12
N ALA A 71 -17.37 -12.14 -0.83
CA ALA A 71 -16.96 -12.92 -1.99
C ALA A 71 -15.89 -12.21 -2.83
N ALA A 72 -16.07 -10.92 -3.09
CA ALA A 72 -15.14 -10.13 -3.87
C ALA A 72 -13.78 -9.91 -3.16
N ILE A 73 -13.78 -9.68 -1.84
CA ILE A 73 -12.54 -9.54 -1.06
C ILE A 73 -11.73 -10.85 -1.12
N GLU A 74 -12.36 -12.00 -0.97
CA GLU A 74 -11.66 -13.30 -1.03
C GLU A 74 -11.11 -13.58 -2.44
N SER A 75 -11.91 -13.31 -3.49
CA SER A 75 -11.44 -13.41 -4.87
C SER A 75 -10.28 -12.45 -5.15
N PHE A 76 -10.39 -11.18 -4.73
CA PHE A 76 -9.32 -10.21 -4.90
C PHE A 76 -8.02 -10.66 -4.21
N LYS A 77 -8.09 -11.13 -2.96
CA LYS A 77 -6.91 -11.63 -2.24
C LYS A 77 -6.23 -12.77 -2.97
N HIS A 78 -7.05 -13.72 -3.48
CA HIS A 78 -6.54 -14.84 -4.24
C HIS A 78 -5.74 -14.36 -5.46
N HIS A 79 -6.34 -13.55 -6.30
CA HIS A 79 -5.68 -13.04 -7.51
C HIS A 79 -4.52 -12.10 -7.20
N TYR A 80 -4.66 -11.25 -6.19
CA TYR A 80 -3.61 -10.31 -5.84
C TYR A 80 -2.37 -10.98 -5.25
N THR A 81 -2.50 -12.15 -4.65
CA THR A 81 -1.34 -12.97 -4.25
C THR A 81 -0.44 -13.30 -5.45
N GLU A 82 -1.02 -13.53 -6.62
CA GLU A 82 -0.29 -13.86 -7.84
C GLU A 82 0.21 -12.61 -8.59
N THR A 83 -0.58 -11.53 -8.62
CA THR A 83 -0.26 -10.34 -9.41
C THR A 83 0.61 -9.33 -8.66
N ASN A 84 0.64 -9.33 -7.34
CA ASN A 84 1.36 -8.36 -6.50
C ASN A 84 2.88 -8.35 -6.79
N GLY A 85 3.35 -7.27 -7.39
CA GLY A 85 4.74 -7.11 -7.83
C GLY A 85 5.07 -7.77 -9.19
N ARG A 86 4.06 -8.21 -9.95
CA ARG A 86 4.27 -8.82 -11.28
C ARG A 86 4.57 -7.77 -12.34
N PHE A 87 3.87 -6.64 -12.29
CA PHE A 87 4.00 -5.53 -13.21
C PHE A 87 4.48 -4.25 -12.51
N ALA A 88 4.61 -4.27 -11.18
CA ALA A 88 5.05 -3.14 -10.39
C ALA A 88 6.41 -2.63 -10.84
N GLN A 89 6.58 -1.32 -10.81
CA GLN A 89 7.84 -0.65 -11.14
C GLN A 89 8.25 0.30 -10.02
N ILE A 90 9.55 0.33 -9.72
CA ILE A 90 10.11 1.33 -8.79
C ILE A 90 10.18 2.66 -9.53
N TYR A 91 9.64 3.73 -8.92
CA TYR A 91 9.77 5.05 -9.54
C TYR A 91 11.23 5.50 -9.66
N PRO A 92 11.57 6.24 -10.73
CA PRO A 92 12.91 6.78 -10.91
C PRO A 92 13.39 7.59 -9.69
N GLY A 93 14.62 7.35 -9.26
CA GLY A 93 15.24 8.05 -8.13
C GLY A 93 14.94 7.46 -6.75
N VAL A 94 13.99 6.53 -6.62
CA VAL A 94 13.63 5.93 -5.32
C VAL A 94 14.80 5.16 -4.71
N LEU A 95 15.44 4.26 -5.46
CA LEU A 95 16.54 3.46 -4.90
C LEU A 95 17.75 4.33 -4.53
N GLU A 96 18.05 5.34 -5.32
CA GLU A 96 19.11 6.31 -5.02
C GLU A 96 18.78 7.10 -3.75
N GLY A 97 17.52 7.54 -3.61
CA GLY A 97 17.03 8.22 -2.42
C GLY A 97 17.10 7.34 -1.17
N LEU A 98 16.64 6.09 -1.25
CA LEU A 98 16.71 5.14 -0.13
C LEU A 98 18.15 4.86 0.29
N LYS A 99 19.07 4.68 -0.66
CA LYS A 99 20.50 4.52 -0.37
C LYS A 99 21.08 5.75 0.34
N ALA A 100 20.73 6.95 -0.11
CA ALA A 100 21.18 8.20 0.51
C ALA A 100 20.65 8.34 1.94
N TRP A 101 19.38 8.05 2.18
CA TRP A 101 18.79 8.04 3.52
C TRP A 101 19.48 7.01 4.43
N LYS A 102 19.64 5.78 3.96
CA LYS A 102 20.35 4.72 4.73
C LYS A 102 21.78 5.12 5.09
N ALA A 103 22.52 5.72 4.15
CA ALA A 103 23.87 6.20 4.40
C ALA A 103 23.93 7.36 5.41
N SER A 104 22.85 8.10 5.60
CA SER A 104 22.75 9.18 6.59
C SER A 104 22.54 8.69 8.02
N GLY A 105 22.25 7.39 8.21
CA GLY A 105 22.03 6.78 9.52
C GLY A 105 20.67 7.08 10.16
N VAL A 106 19.70 7.68 9.43
CA VAL A 106 18.34 7.88 9.93
C VAL A 106 17.57 6.55 9.91
N LYS A 107 16.64 6.38 10.84
CA LYS A 107 15.74 5.23 10.86
C LYS A 107 14.73 5.34 9.73
N MET A 108 14.46 4.24 9.05
CA MET A 108 13.62 4.21 7.85
C MET A 108 12.46 3.25 8.02
N GLY A 109 11.26 3.66 7.63
CA GLY A 109 10.07 2.80 7.68
C GLY A 109 9.11 2.98 6.52
N VAL A 110 8.28 1.96 6.32
CA VAL A 110 7.11 2.03 5.44
C VAL A 110 5.87 2.25 6.28
N VAL A 111 5.00 3.18 5.86
CA VAL A 111 3.68 3.41 6.45
C VAL A 111 2.65 3.46 5.33
N THR A 112 1.90 2.38 5.16
CA THR A 112 0.97 2.20 4.04
C THR A 112 -0.40 1.71 4.48
N ASN A 113 -1.44 2.00 3.68
CA ASN A 113 -2.78 1.42 3.88
C ASN A 113 -2.94 0.01 3.27
N LYS A 114 -1.91 -0.50 2.58
CA LYS A 114 -1.85 -1.84 2.03
C LYS A 114 -1.77 -2.89 3.16
N PRO A 115 -2.49 -4.02 3.08
CA PRO A 115 -2.38 -5.09 4.08
C PRO A 115 -0.95 -5.66 4.18
N GLY A 116 -0.55 -6.07 5.39
CA GLY A 116 0.81 -6.53 5.71
C GLY A 116 1.30 -7.66 4.81
N MET A 117 0.47 -8.68 4.61
CA MET A 117 0.82 -9.82 3.76
C MET A 117 1.22 -9.44 2.34
N PHE A 118 0.58 -8.41 1.77
CA PHE A 118 0.92 -7.91 0.42
C PHE A 118 2.07 -6.91 0.45
N THR A 119 2.20 -6.14 1.54
CA THR A 119 3.28 -5.17 1.72
C THR A 119 4.64 -5.87 1.80
N GLU A 120 4.76 -6.86 2.68
CA GLU A 120 6.00 -7.60 2.89
C GLU A 120 6.42 -8.38 1.64
N ALA A 121 5.48 -9.11 1.02
CA ALA A 121 5.73 -9.85 -0.21
C ALA A 121 6.15 -8.95 -1.38
N LEU A 122 5.57 -7.74 -1.47
CA LEU A 122 5.93 -6.78 -2.51
C LEU A 122 7.33 -6.22 -2.30
N LEU A 123 7.65 -5.79 -1.07
CA LEU A 123 8.97 -5.27 -0.72
C LEU A 123 10.08 -6.32 -0.97
N GLU A 124 9.83 -7.57 -0.61
CA GLU A 124 10.74 -8.68 -0.87
C GLU A 124 10.95 -8.89 -2.36
N ARG A 125 9.86 -8.99 -3.15
CA ARG A 125 9.91 -9.19 -4.60
C ARG A 125 10.64 -8.05 -5.32
N MET A 126 10.50 -6.82 -4.84
CA MET A 126 11.16 -5.63 -5.39
C MET A 126 12.60 -5.42 -4.86
N GLY A 127 13.09 -6.29 -3.94
CA GLY A 127 14.43 -6.18 -3.35
C GLY A 127 14.59 -4.95 -2.45
N MET A 128 13.52 -4.53 -1.80
CA MET A 128 13.49 -3.29 -0.99
C MET A 128 13.43 -3.53 0.51
N SER A 129 13.20 -4.76 0.97
CA SER A 129 12.99 -5.07 2.41
C SER A 129 14.14 -4.59 3.29
N ASP A 130 15.38 -4.73 2.86
CA ASP A 130 16.57 -4.40 3.65
C ASP A 130 16.77 -2.90 3.89
N TYR A 131 15.98 -2.04 3.26
CA TYR A 131 16.07 -0.60 3.50
C TYR A 131 15.33 -0.17 4.77
N PHE A 132 14.35 -0.94 5.22
CA PHE A 132 13.41 -0.49 6.24
C PHE A 132 13.58 -1.22 7.56
N ASP A 133 13.63 -0.44 8.65
CA ASP A 133 13.70 -0.94 10.03
C ASP A 133 12.31 -1.29 10.58
N VAL A 134 11.25 -0.67 10.03
CA VAL A 134 9.86 -0.83 10.46
C VAL A 134 8.92 -0.82 9.25
N ILE A 135 7.93 -1.70 9.28
CA ILE A 135 6.81 -1.72 8.33
C ILE A 135 5.51 -1.61 9.11
N VAL A 136 4.76 -0.54 8.87
CA VAL A 136 3.41 -0.31 9.39
C VAL A 136 2.44 -0.40 8.23
N SER A 137 1.68 -1.48 8.21
CA SER A 137 0.73 -1.81 7.14
C SER A 137 -0.70 -1.44 7.52
N GLY A 138 -1.63 -1.57 6.58
CA GLY A 138 -3.03 -1.19 6.76
C GLY A 138 -3.81 -2.01 7.80
N ASP A 139 -3.23 -3.04 8.35
CA ASP A 139 -3.76 -3.92 9.41
C ASP A 139 -2.88 -3.95 10.68
N THR A 140 -1.84 -3.11 10.74
CA THR A 140 -0.96 -3.02 11.92
C THR A 140 -1.60 -2.22 13.06
N THR A 141 -2.35 -1.15 12.73
CA THR A 141 -2.98 -0.24 13.68
C THR A 141 -4.51 -0.26 13.54
N ALA A 142 -5.23 0.22 14.56
CA ALA A 142 -6.70 0.27 14.51
C ALA A 142 -7.22 1.22 13.43
N ASN A 143 -6.54 2.34 13.22
CA ASN A 143 -6.87 3.32 12.20
C ASN A 143 -5.84 3.34 11.08
N LYS A 144 -6.30 3.69 9.87
CA LYS A 144 -5.48 3.82 8.65
C LYS A 144 -5.21 5.29 8.35
N LYS A 145 -4.21 5.57 7.49
CA LYS A 145 -4.05 6.92 6.93
C LYS A 145 -5.36 7.37 6.25
N PRO A 146 -5.80 8.60 6.41
CA PRO A 146 -5.09 9.79 6.92
C PRO A 146 -5.10 9.97 8.45
N HIS A 147 -5.58 9.00 9.23
CA HIS A 147 -5.43 9.07 10.68
C HIS A 147 -3.93 9.04 11.05
N PRO A 148 -3.47 9.83 12.05
CA PRO A 148 -2.05 9.94 12.37
C PRO A 148 -1.47 8.69 13.04
N GLU A 149 -2.31 7.79 13.58
CA GLU A 149 -1.91 6.63 14.36
C GLU A 149 -0.83 5.77 13.69
N PRO A 150 -0.90 5.41 12.37
CA PRO A 150 0.14 4.59 11.75
C PRO A 150 1.53 5.25 11.77
N ILE A 151 1.60 6.57 11.54
CA ILE A 151 2.87 7.31 11.57
C ILE A 151 3.37 7.43 13.01
N LEU A 152 2.48 7.72 13.97
CA LEU A 152 2.83 7.80 15.39
C LEU A 152 3.34 6.45 15.91
N HIS A 153 2.71 5.36 15.49
CA HIS A 153 3.16 4.00 15.82
C HIS A 153 4.57 3.70 15.29
N ALA A 154 4.87 4.09 14.05
CA ALA A 154 6.22 3.97 13.52
C ALA A 154 7.24 4.79 14.33
N CYS A 155 6.89 6.02 14.72
CA CYS A 155 7.73 6.87 15.57
C CYS A 155 7.99 6.24 16.95
N GLU A 156 6.96 5.62 17.55
CA GLU A 156 7.07 4.92 18.83
C GLU A 156 8.06 3.76 18.74
N ILE A 157 7.95 2.90 17.71
CA ILE A 157 8.88 1.79 17.48
C ILE A 157 10.29 2.31 17.26
N PHE A 158 10.47 3.40 16.53
CA PHE A 158 11.76 4.03 16.34
C PHE A 158 12.33 4.66 17.62
N GLY A 159 11.50 4.97 18.61
CA GLY A 159 11.90 5.78 19.77
C GLY A 159 12.24 7.22 19.35
N VAL A 160 11.53 7.76 18.37
CA VAL A 160 11.74 9.11 17.81
C VAL A 160 10.50 9.95 18.05
N ARG A 161 10.70 11.22 18.40
CA ARG A 161 9.57 12.16 18.54
C ARG A 161 8.92 12.42 17.18
N PRO A 162 7.57 12.53 17.09
CA PRO A 162 6.86 12.75 15.82
C PRO A 162 7.31 14.00 15.06
N ASP A 163 7.70 15.07 15.75
CA ASP A 163 8.22 16.31 15.16
C ASP A 163 9.64 16.15 14.58
N ARG A 164 10.27 14.99 14.79
CA ARG A 164 11.57 14.59 14.23
C ARG A 164 11.47 13.51 13.17
N ASN A 165 10.25 13.10 12.80
CA ASN A 165 9.98 12.20 11.68
C ASN A 165 9.58 12.99 10.43
N LEU A 166 10.11 12.63 9.29
CA LEU A 166 9.63 13.07 7.99
C LEU A 166 8.77 11.96 7.38
N HIS A 167 7.54 12.27 6.97
CA HIS A 167 6.74 11.34 6.16
C HIS A 167 6.73 11.78 4.70
N ILE A 168 6.98 10.85 3.78
CA ILE A 168 6.98 11.05 2.33
C ILE A 168 5.86 10.20 1.75
N GLY A 169 4.87 10.83 1.17
CA GLY A 169 3.68 10.20 0.61
C GLY A 169 2.49 11.16 0.58
N ASP A 170 1.33 10.65 0.17
CA ASP A 170 0.05 11.36 0.14
C ASP A 170 -0.87 10.95 1.32
#